data_b6d3c34ea3ea8d76c356efff60186c2f
#
_entry.id   b6d3c34ea3ea8d76c356efff60186c2f
#
_cell.length_a   1.000
_cell.length_b   1.000
_cell.length_c   1.000
_cell.angle_alpha   90.00
_cell.angle_beta   90.00
_cell.angle_gamma   90.00
#
_symmetry.space_group_name_H-M   'P 1'
#
loop_
_entity.id
_entity.type
_entity.pdbx_description
1 polymer ?
#
loop_
_entity_poly.entity_id
_entity_poly.type
_entity_poly.pdbx_seq_one_letter_code
_entity_poly.pdbx_strand_id
1 'polypeptide(L)'
;MAPHHFSACMNIVIFDLETTGLSPSENEIIQIAGIRMIGGRIVEEESFATFVKPESRIPRFITDYTGISNAHVRNAPQPANALLSFSRFVGDATLIAHNGNRFDMPFIRENCIRHRLPVRTVGFVDSMSFSRKLWGGRCGHGLDAIMNRLQLSDHGARRHDARGDVKILALAVRQMWEQLSPNFQHCPVALGDGVIPFNPY
;
A
#
# COMPACT_ATOMS: atom_id res chain seq x y z
N MET A 1 -8.28 -42.04 2.37
CA MET A 1 -7.88 -40.88 1.58
C MET A 1 -8.00 -39.65 2.47
N ALA A 2 -6.89 -39.10 2.93
CA ALA A 2 -6.90 -37.86 3.71
C ALA A 2 -7.27 -36.70 2.79
N PRO A 3 -8.08 -35.74 3.23
CA PRO A 3 -8.36 -34.55 2.42
C PRO A 3 -7.07 -33.76 2.26
N HIS A 4 -6.63 -33.55 1.02
CA HIS A 4 -5.60 -32.61 0.70
C HIS A 4 -6.10 -31.21 1.15
N HIS A 5 -5.65 -30.73 2.31
CA HIS A 5 -5.74 -29.33 2.66
C HIS A 5 -4.90 -28.58 1.63
N PHE A 6 -5.55 -28.00 0.63
CA PHE A 6 -4.97 -26.92 -0.13
C PHE A 6 -4.69 -25.81 0.89
N SER A 7 -3.44 -25.70 1.30
CA SER A 7 -2.99 -24.50 2.03
C SER A 7 -3.22 -23.32 1.10
N ALA A 8 -4.22 -22.51 1.40
CA ALA A 8 -4.53 -21.34 0.58
C ALA A 8 -3.29 -20.44 0.58
N CYS A 9 -2.73 -20.20 -0.60
CA CYS A 9 -1.62 -19.25 -0.75
C CYS A 9 -2.06 -17.88 -0.21
N MET A 10 -1.16 -17.20 0.53
CA MET A 10 -1.41 -15.85 1.02
C MET A 10 -1.72 -14.91 -0.14
N ASN A 11 -2.90 -14.29 -0.09
CA ASN A 11 -3.36 -13.27 -1.01
C ASN A 11 -3.09 -11.89 -0.39
N ILE A 12 -2.19 -11.14 -0.99
CA ILE A 12 -1.68 -9.87 -0.48
C ILE A 12 -1.94 -8.77 -1.51
N VAL A 13 -2.30 -7.59 -1.05
CA VAL A 13 -2.22 -6.35 -1.83
C VAL A 13 -1.21 -5.43 -1.16
N ILE A 14 -0.11 -5.17 -1.86
CA ILE A 14 0.86 -4.14 -1.48
C ILE A 14 0.37 -2.82 -2.06
N PHE A 15 0.32 -1.76 -1.26
CA PHE A 15 -0.22 -0.48 -1.70
C PHE A 15 0.57 0.71 -1.15
N ASP A 16 0.36 1.87 -1.76
CA ASP A 16 0.97 3.14 -1.39
C ASP A 16 0.03 4.29 -1.75
N LEU A 17 0.13 5.39 -1.02
CA LEU A 17 -0.66 6.60 -1.20
C LEU A 17 0.23 7.82 -1.45
N GLU A 18 -0.21 8.70 -2.36
CA GLU A 18 0.27 10.08 -2.40
C GLU A 18 -0.80 11.02 -1.86
N THR A 19 -0.36 12.07 -1.17
CA THR A 19 -1.25 12.97 -0.43
C THR A 19 -0.85 14.43 -0.61
N THR A 20 -1.73 15.36 -0.23
CA THR A 20 -1.43 16.80 -0.26
C THR A 20 -0.56 17.26 0.92
N GLY A 21 -0.16 16.36 1.82
CA GLY A 21 0.69 16.64 2.96
C GLY A 21 0.72 15.47 3.95
N LEU A 22 1.21 15.67 5.16
CA LEU A 22 1.52 14.59 6.10
C LEU A 22 0.47 14.35 7.20
N SER A 23 -0.50 15.26 7.36
CA SER A 23 -1.53 15.18 8.40
C SER A 23 -2.82 14.59 7.84
N PRO A 24 -3.26 13.40 8.25
CA PRO A 24 -4.50 12.79 7.73
C PRO A 24 -5.76 13.63 7.96
N SER A 25 -5.80 14.39 9.05
CA SER A 25 -6.95 15.26 9.39
C SER A 25 -7.02 16.52 8.52
N GLU A 26 -5.89 16.99 7.99
CA GLU A 26 -5.79 18.26 7.26
C GLU A 26 -5.52 18.07 5.76
N ASN A 27 -4.99 16.92 5.39
CA ASN A 27 -4.57 16.66 4.02
C ASN A 27 -5.43 15.56 3.37
N GLU A 28 -5.29 15.44 2.06
CA GLU A 28 -6.14 14.62 1.22
C GLU A 28 -5.31 13.64 0.38
N ILE A 29 -5.87 12.48 0.08
CA ILE A 29 -5.27 11.51 -0.85
C ILE A 29 -5.41 12.07 -2.27
N ILE A 30 -4.32 12.00 -3.06
CA ILE A 30 -4.28 12.42 -4.47
C ILE A 30 -3.91 11.30 -5.42
N GLN A 31 -3.37 10.17 -4.91
CA GLN A 31 -3.16 8.95 -5.69
C GLN A 31 -3.25 7.73 -4.77
N ILE A 32 -3.78 6.64 -5.30
CA ILE A 32 -3.78 5.32 -4.68
C ILE A 32 -3.20 4.36 -5.70
N ALA A 33 -2.20 3.57 -5.32
CA ALA A 33 -1.69 2.48 -6.14
C ALA A 33 -1.61 1.19 -5.33
N GLY A 34 -1.78 0.06 -5.99
CA GLY A 34 -1.66 -1.26 -5.39
C GLY A 34 -1.28 -2.33 -6.40
N ILE A 35 -0.62 -3.38 -5.93
CA ILE A 35 -0.26 -4.55 -6.72
C ILE A 35 -0.51 -5.81 -5.91
N ARG A 36 -0.98 -6.86 -6.58
CA ARG A 36 -1.27 -8.13 -5.93
C ARG A 36 -0.04 -9.04 -5.89
N MET A 37 0.09 -9.76 -4.77
CA MET A 37 1.07 -10.83 -4.60
C MET A 37 0.37 -12.07 -4.05
N ILE A 38 0.51 -13.21 -4.74
CA ILE A 38 -0.11 -14.49 -4.37
C ILE A 38 1.00 -15.53 -4.20
N GLY A 39 1.13 -16.09 -3.00
CA GLY A 39 2.13 -17.10 -2.71
C GLY A 39 3.56 -16.65 -3.04
N GLY A 40 3.88 -15.38 -2.84
CA GLY A 40 5.19 -14.77 -3.15
C GLY A 40 5.36 -14.35 -4.62
N ARG A 41 4.41 -14.64 -5.50
CA ARG A 41 4.45 -14.19 -6.91
C ARG A 41 3.75 -12.83 -7.03
N ILE A 42 4.46 -11.82 -7.49
CA ILE A 42 3.89 -10.52 -7.86
C ILE A 42 3.12 -10.71 -9.18
N VAL A 43 1.86 -10.31 -9.19
CA VAL A 43 0.94 -10.44 -10.34
C VAL A 43 0.77 -9.05 -10.95
N GLU A 44 1.63 -8.71 -11.91
CA GLU A 44 1.67 -7.35 -12.48
C GLU A 44 0.36 -6.96 -13.19
N GLU A 45 -0.35 -7.96 -13.77
CA GLU A 45 -1.63 -7.77 -14.42
C GLU A 45 -2.76 -7.43 -13.43
N GLU A 46 -2.58 -7.80 -12.16
CA GLU A 46 -3.47 -7.44 -11.07
C GLU A 46 -2.91 -6.24 -10.30
N SER A 47 -2.86 -5.11 -10.97
CA SER A 47 -2.47 -3.82 -10.40
C SER A 47 -3.61 -2.82 -10.43
N PHE A 48 -3.62 -1.93 -9.45
CA PHE A 48 -4.56 -0.82 -9.31
C PHE A 48 -3.79 0.48 -9.25
N ALA A 49 -4.26 1.48 -9.99
CA ALA A 49 -3.74 2.84 -9.84
C ALA A 49 -4.81 3.85 -10.23
N THR A 50 -5.04 4.82 -9.38
CA THR A 50 -5.95 5.93 -9.68
C THR A 50 -5.45 7.22 -9.05
N PHE A 51 -5.56 8.31 -9.77
CA PHE A 51 -5.56 9.62 -9.14
C PHE A 51 -6.86 9.83 -8.36
N VAL A 52 -6.81 10.71 -7.38
CA VAL A 52 -7.97 11.09 -6.58
C VAL A 52 -8.11 12.61 -6.64
N LYS A 53 -9.32 13.10 -6.85
CA LYS A 53 -9.59 14.53 -6.93
C LYS A 53 -9.71 15.10 -5.51
N PRO A 54 -8.74 15.90 -5.03
CA PRO A 54 -8.87 16.55 -3.73
C PRO A 54 -9.86 17.72 -3.81
N GLU A 55 -10.41 18.12 -2.68
CA GLU A 55 -11.23 19.34 -2.57
C GLU A 55 -10.36 20.60 -2.62
N SER A 56 -9.19 20.52 -1.99
CA SER A 56 -8.20 21.60 -1.96
C SER A 56 -7.22 21.53 -3.13
N ARG A 57 -6.53 22.64 -3.39
CA ARG A 57 -5.45 22.67 -4.39
C ARG A 57 -4.23 21.93 -3.86
N ILE A 58 -3.60 21.14 -4.73
CA ILE A 58 -2.31 20.50 -4.42
C ILE A 58 -1.25 21.61 -4.27
N PRO A 59 -0.57 21.68 -3.11
CA PRO A 59 0.51 22.64 -2.89
C PRO A 59 1.67 22.43 -3.87
N ARG A 60 2.35 23.52 -4.24
CA ARG A 60 3.44 23.44 -5.20
C ARG A 60 4.55 22.48 -4.77
N PHE A 61 4.94 22.52 -3.49
CA PHE A 61 5.98 21.62 -2.97
C PHE A 61 5.61 20.14 -3.08
N ILE A 62 4.32 19.78 -2.96
CA ILE A 62 3.83 18.42 -3.20
C ILE A 62 3.95 18.07 -4.69
N THR A 63 3.57 19.00 -5.58
CA THR A 63 3.75 18.78 -7.03
C THR A 63 5.22 18.60 -7.40
N ASP A 64 6.11 19.39 -6.81
CA ASP A 64 7.55 19.31 -7.04
C ASP A 64 8.11 17.97 -6.51
N TYR A 65 7.57 17.45 -5.41
CA TYR A 65 7.98 16.21 -4.77
C TYR A 65 7.42 14.96 -5.47
N THR A 66 6.09 14.89 -5.67
CA THR A 66 5.42 13.71 -6.23
C THR A 66 5.29 13.76 -7.76
N GLY A 67 5.37 14.96 -8.35
CA GLY A 67 5.06 15.21 -9.75
C GLY A 67 3.56 15.28 -10.05
N ILE A 68 2.70 15.08 -9.06
CA ILE A 68 1.25 15.15 -9.24
C ILE A 68 0.80 16.59 -9.14
N SER A 69 0.20 17.10 -10.20
CA SER A 69 -0.30 18.46 -10.30
C SER A 69 -1.82 18.52 -10.26
N ASN A 70 -2.35 19.73 -10.03
CA ASN A 70 -3.79 19.96 -10.13
C ASN A 70 -4.39 19.60 -11.50
N ALA A 71 -3.59 19.59 -12.56
CA ALA A 71 -4.04 19.16 -13.89
C ALA A 71 -4.27 17.64 -13.94
N HIS A 72 -3.42 16.84 -13.29
CA HIS A 72 -3.54 15.38 -13.25
C HIS A 72 -4.82 14.94 -12.53
N VAL A 73 -5.21 15.61 -11.46
CA VAL A 73 -6.36 15.23 -10.63
C VAL A 73 -7.68 15.89 -11.03
N ARG A 74 -7.67 16.81 -12.00
CA ARG A 74 -8.86 17.59 -12.39
C ARG A 74 -10.08 16.73 -12.69
N ASN A 75 -9.88 15.66 -13.45
CA ASN A 75 -10.92 14.74 -13.90
C ASN A 75 -10.85 13.38 -13.17
N ALA A 76 -10.09 13.31 -12.09
CA ALA A 76 -9.98 12.09 -11.29
C ALA A 76 -11.29 11.83 -10.51
N PRO A 77 -11.55 10.57 -10.12
CA PRO A 77 -12.68 10.23 -9.28
C PRO A 77 -12.62 10.98 -7.95
N GLN A 78 -13.80 11.25 -7.38
CA GLN A 78 -13.93 11.77 -6.03
C GLN A 78 -13.37 10.77 -5.01
N PRO A 79 -12.89 11.21 -3.84
CA PRO A 79 -12.25 10.35 -2.85
C PRO A 79 -13.07 9.11 -2.48
N ALA A 80 -14.38 9.27 -2.25
CA ALA A 80 -15.26 8.15 -1.94
C ALA A 80 -15.25 7.07 -3.04
N ASN A 81 -15.35 7.46 -4.31
CA ASN A 81 -15.37 6.53 -5.43
C ASN A 81 -14.01 5.84 -5.63
N ALA A 82 -12.91 6.58 -5.47
CA ALA A 82 -11.56 6.02 -5.55
C ALA A 82 -11.32 4.97 -4.46
N LEU A 83 -11.69 5.28 -3.22
CA LEU A 83 -11.58 4.37 -2.08
C LEU A 83 -12.45 3.13 -2.22
N LEU A 84 -13.70 3.26 -2.68
CA LEU A 84 -14.57 2.11 -2.96
C LEU A 84 -14.01 1.24 -4.08
N SER A 85 -13.41 1.84 -5.11
CA SER A 85 -12.75 1.09 -6.19
C SER A 85 -11.51 0.36 -5.68
N PHE A 86 -10.73 0.99 -4.82
CA PHE A 86 -9.60 0.35 -4.14
C PHE A 86 -10.06 -0.80 -3.25
N SER A 87 -11.12 -0.62 -2.47
CA SER A 87 -11.70 -1.68 -1.63
C SER A 87 -12.15 -2.90 -2.46
N ARG A 88 -12.73 -2.68 -3.64
CA ARG A 88 -13.07 -3.78 -4.59
C ARG A 88 -11.82 -4.52 -5.06
N PHE A 89 -10.77 -3.77 -5.43
CA PHE A 89 -9.50 -4.36 -5.84
C PHE A 89 -8.86 -5.18 -4.71
N VAL A 90 -8.91 -4.71 -3.47
CA VAL A 90 -8.40 -5.43 -2.30
C VAL A 90 -9.13 -6.76 -2.12
N GLY A 91 -10.46 -6.78 -2.22
CA GLY A 91 -11.25 -7.99 -1.92
C GLY A 91 -10.94 -8.49 -0.50
N ASP A 92 -10.61 -9.77 -0.35
CA ASP A 92 -10.27 -10.42 0.93
C ASP A 92 -8.76 -10.48 1.20
N ALA A 93 -7.96 -9.76 0.40
CA ALA A 93 -6.51 -9.77 0.56
C ALA A 93 -6.08 -9.08 1.86
N THR A 94 -4.95 -9.54 2.41
CA THR A 94 -4.22 -8.81 3.45
C THR A 94 -3.47 -7.64 2.82
N LEU A 95 -3.54 -6.47 3.44
CA LEU A 95 -2.86 -5.27 2.99
C LEU A 95 -1.44 -5.17 3.52
N ILE A 96 -0.53 -4.66 2.70
CA ILE A 96 0.83 -4.28 3.13
C ILE A 96 1.14 -2.88 2.60
N ALA A 97 1.61 -1.99 3.50
CA ALA A 97 2.15 -0.68 3.14
C ALA A 97 3.45 -0.40 3.90
N HIS A 98 4.25 0.54 3.41
CA HIS A 98 5.49 0.92 4.06
C HIS A 98 5.27 2.07 5.04
N ASN A 99 5.60 1.86 6.32
CA ASN A 99 5.26 2.78 7.42
C ASN A 99 3.75 3.06 7.50
N GLY A 100 2.95 2.13 7.01
CA GLY A 100 1.53 2.30 6.78
C GLY A 100 0.70 2.45 8.05
N ASN A 101 1.19 1.94 9.20
CA ASN A 101 0.57 2.18 10.50
C ASN A 101 0.52 3.67 10.86
N ARG A 102 1.52 4.44 10.41
CA ARG A 102 1.63 5.86 10.74
C ARG A 102 1.15 6.78 9.62
N PHE A 103 1.04 6.27 8.40
CA PHE A 103 0.71 7.08 7.25
C PHE A 103 -0.54 6.55 6.50
N ASP A 104 -0.45 5.49 5.76
CA ASP A 104 -1.50 5.06 4.82
C ASP A 104 -2.82 4.70 5.51
N MET A 105 -2.78 3.91 6.59
CA MET A 105 -3.99 3.52 7.31
C MET A 105 -4.71 4.69 7.97
N PRO A 106 -4.04 5.63 8.65
CA PRO A 106 -4.65 6.87 9.12
C PRO A 106 -5.32 7.68 8.01
N PHE A 107 -4.66 7.82 6.82
CA PHE A 107 -5.26 8.53 5.69
C PHE A 107 -6.52 7.84 5.15
N ILE A 108 -6.51 6.52 4.98
CA ILE A 108 -7.71 5.78 4.55
C ILE A 108 -8.83 5.94 5.58
N ARG A 109 -8.53 5.76 6.86
CA ARG A 109 -9.52 5.91 7.95
C ARG A 109 -10.15 7.29 7.97
N GLU A 110 -9.33 8.34 7.93
CA GLU A 110 -9.81 9.72 7.97
C GLU A 110 -10.66 10.07 6.76
N ASN A 111 -10.26 9.60 5.56
CA ASN A 111 -11.07 9.79 4.37
C ASN A 111 -12.40 9.02 4.43
N CYS A 112 -12.44 7.82 5.02
CA CYS A 112 -13.69 7.11 5.27
C CYS A 112 -14.62 7.89 6.20
N ILE A 113 -14.09 8.48 7.28
CA ILE A 113 -14.86 9.33 8.21
C ILE A 113 -15.38 10.56 7.48
N ARG A 114 -14.51 11.31 6.81
CA ARG A 114 -14.82 12.56 6.09
C ARG A 114 -15.93 12.36 5.05
N HIS A 115 -15.90 11.24 4.34
CA HIS A 115 -16.88 10.93 3.29
C HIS A 115 -18.00 9.99 3.76
N ARG A 116 -18.12 9.74 5.08
CA ARG A 116 -19.17 8.91 5.70
C ARG A 116 -19.28 7.51 5.07
N LEU A 117 -18.16 6.92 4.70
CA LEU A 117 -18.13 5.58 4.15
C LEU A 117 -18.19 4.55 5.29
N PRO A 118 -19.08 3.55 5.21
CA PRO A 118 -19.01 2.41 6.12
C PRO A 118 -17.69 1.68 5.90
N VAL A 119 -17.13 1.11 6.95
CA VAL A 119 -15.82 0.45 6.92
C VAL A 119 -15.90 -1.01 7.31
N ARG A 120 -14.92 -1.78 6.84
CA ARG A 120 -14.65 -3.16 7.30
C ARG A 120 -13.20 -3.30 7.72
N THR A 121 -12.94 -4.26 8.59
CA THR A 121 -11.60 -4.66 8.99
C THR A 121 -11.00 -5.59 7.93
N VAL A 122 -9.70 -5.44 7.69
CA VAL A 122 -8.89 -6.32 6.85
C VAL A 122 -7.58 -6.61 7.57
N GLY A 123 -6.94 -7.75 7.25
CA GLY A 123 -5.57 -8.00 7.72
C GLY A 123 -4.63 -6.92 7.18
N PHE A 124 -3.74 -6.42 8.03
CA PHE A 124 -2.76 -5.40 7.66
C PHE A 124 -1.38 -5.69 8.24
N VAL A 125 -0.34 -5.41 7.46
CA VAL A 125 1.05 -5.51 7.88
C VAL A 125 1.80 -4.25 7.45
N ASP A 126 2.48 -3.62 8.40
CA ASP A 126 3.48 -2.61 8.09
C ASP A 126 4.78 -3.30 7.65
N SER A 127 5.24 -3.02 6.42
CA SER A 127 6.42 -3.65 5.83
C SER A 127 7.70 -3.42 6.63
N MET A 128 7.78 -2.36 7.44
CA MET A 128 8.89 -2.14 8.35
C MET A 128 9.04 -3.27 9.38
N SER A 129 7.99 -4.06 9.64
CA SER A 129 8.06 -5.22 10.54
C SER A 129 8.95 -6.34 9.99
N PHE A 130 8.93 -6.57 8.66
CA PHE A 130 9.86 -7.50 8.01
C PHE A 130 11.31 -7.03 8.17
N SER A 131 11.56 -5.78 7.86
CA SER A 131 12.88 -5.15 7.95
C SER A 131 13.43 -5.20 9.38
N ARG A 132 12.61 -4.88 10.39
CA ARG A 132 13.01 -4.98 11.79
C ARG A 132 13.30 -6.41 12.22
N LYS A 133 12.54 -7.37 11.73
CA LYS A 133 12.74 -8.80 12.05
C LYS A 133 14.04 -9.34 11.44
N LEU A 134 14.41 -8.90 10.22
CA LEU A 134 15.64 -9.33 9.54
C LEU A 134 16.88 -8.69 10.13
N TRP A 135 16.84 -7.38 10.33
CA TRP A 135 18.07 -6.61 10.62
C TRP A 135 18.11 -5.98 12.00
N GLY A 136 17.01 -6.04 12.76
CA GLY A 136 16.92 -5.44 14.08
C GLY A 136 17.09 -3.91 14.05
N GLY A 137 17.29 -3.33 15.25
CA GLY A 137 17.57 -1.90 15.39
C GLY A 137 16.34 -1.00 15.37
N ARG A 138 16.57 0.30 15.56
CA ARG A 138 15.53 1.33 15.63
C ARG A 138 15.45 2.20 14.38
N CYS A 139 16.48 2.23 13.55
CA CYS A 139 16.62 3.08 12.36
C CYS A 139 17.04 2.26 11.14
N GLY A 140 17.03 2.89 9.97
CA GLY A 140 17.41 2.24 8.72
C GLY A 140 16.35 1.30 8.16
N HIS A 141 15.06 1.57 8.44
CA HIS A 141 13.92 0.79 7.94
C HIS A 141 13.08 1.57 6.92
N GLY A 142 13.52 2.75 6.49
CA GLY A 142 12.92 3.46 5.36
C GLY A 142 13.14 2.71 4.05
N LEU A 143 12.28 2.93 3.05
CA LEU A 143 12.28 2.17 1.81
C LEU A 143 13.64 2.25 1.09
N ASP A 144 14.28 3.42 1.04
CA ASP A 144 15.60 3.57 0.42
C ASP A 144 16.69 2.73 1.13
N ALA A 145 16.65 2.69 2.47
CA ALA A 145 17.60 1.88 3.24
C ALA A 145 17.36 0.37 3.00
N ILE A 146 16.10 -0.05 2.86
CA ILE A 146 15.73 -1.43 2.53
C ILE A 146 16.20 -1.77 1.12
N MET A 147 15.95 -0.89 0.14
CA MET A 147 16.40 -1.07 -1.26
C MET A 147 17.92 -1.25 -1.32
N ASN A 148 18.67 -0.39 -0.65
CA ASN A 148 20.13 -0.50 -0.61
C ASN A 148 20.60 -1.83 -0.01
N ARG A 149 20.01 -2.31 1.08
CA ARG A 149 20.35 -3.60 1.70
C ARG A 149 20.01 -4.80 0.81
N LEU A 150 18.91 -4.71 0.09
CA LEU A 150 18.45 -5.77 -0.82
C LEU A 150 19.05 -5.64 -2.23
N GLN A 151 19.86 -4.60 -2.48
CA GLN A 151 20.44 -4.30 -3.79
C GLN A 151 19.36 -4.15 -4.89
N LEU A 152 18.21 -3.62 -4.52
CA LEU A 152 17.14 -3.31 -5.46
C LEU A 152 17.43 -1.99 -6.17
N SER A 153 17.29 -1.99 -7.49
CA SER A 153 17.29 -0.76 -8.29
C SER A 153 15.86 -0.27 -8.49
N ASP A 154 15.70 1.03 -8.68
CA ASP A 154 14.41 1.61 -9.05
C ASP A 154 14.03 1.35 -10.52
N HIS A 155 14.94 0.73 -11.31
CA HIS A 155 14.78 0.47 -12.75
C HIS A 155 14.23 1.68 -13.52
N GLY A 156 14.56 2.90 -13.10
CA GLY A 156 14.06 4.14 -13.69
C GLY A 156 12.63 4.49 -13.32
N ALA A 157 12.03 3.80 -12.32
CA ALA A 157 10.76 4.21 -11.75
C ALA A 157 10.92 5.58 -11.07
N ARG A 158 10.00 6.48 -11.34
CA ARG A 158 10.01 7.78 -10.65
C ARG A 158 9.65 7.54 -9.19
N ARG A 159 10.58 7.86 -8.29
CA ARG A 159 10.32 7.87 -6.84
C ARG A 159 9.25 8.92 -6.54
N HIS A 160 8.44 8.65 -5.51
CA HIS A 160 7.29 9.50 -5.13
C HIS A 160 6.22 9.57 -6.24
N ASP A 161 6.03 8.48 -6.95
CA ASP A 161 4.84 8.12 -7.71
C ASP A 161 4.37 6.77 -7.13
N ALA A 162 3.21 6.72 -6.51
CA ALA A 162 2.74 5.52 -5.83
C ALA A 162 2.79 4.26 -6.72
N ARG A 163 2.65 4.39 -8.05
CA ARG A 163 2.77 3.28 -9.01
C ARG A 163 4.19 2.70 -9.07
N GLY A 164 5.20 3.57 -9.00
CA GLY A 164 6.61 3.16 -8.98
C GLY A 164 6.98 2.58 -7.61
N ASP A 165 6.61 3.29 -6.56
CA ASP A 165 6.94 2.92 -5.19
C ASP A 165 6.29 1.59 -4.78
N VAL A 166 5.04 1.32 -5.20
CA VAL A 166 4.37 0.04 -4.96
C VAL A 166 5.09 -1.15 -5.59
N LYS A 167 5.65 -1.01 -6.79
CA LYS A 167 6.42 -2.08 -7.44
C LYS A 167 7.72 -2.37 -6.69
N ILE A 168 8.42 -1.32 -6.32
CA ILE A 168 9.66 -1.42 -5.53
C ILE A 168 9.36 -2.05 -4.16
N LEU A 169 8.31 -1.58 -3.50
CA LEU A 169 7.88 -2.11 -2.21
C LEU A 169 7.50 -3.61 -2.32
N ALA A 170 6.82 -4.01 -3.39
CA ALA A 170 6.45 -5.40 -3.61
C ALA A 170 7.67 -6.30 -3.77
N LEU A 171 8.69 -5.87 -4.51
CA LEU A 171 9.96 -6.58 -4.62
C LEU A 171 10.67 -6.67 -3.26
N ALA A 172 10.71 -5.57 -2.52
CA ALA A 172 11.34 -5.53 -1.20
C ALA A 172 10.62 -6.46 -0.20
N VAL A 173 9.29 -6.40 -0.14
CA VAL A 173 8.48 -7.27 0.71
C VAL A 173 8.69 -8.74 0.33
N ARG A 174 8.65 -9.08 -0.95
CA ARG A 174 8.89 -10.44 -1.43
C ARG A 174 10.25 -10.96 -0.99
N GLN A 175 11.33 -10.20 -1.22
CA GLN A 175 12.68 -10.63 -0.85
C GLN A 175 12.86 -10.75 0.67
N MET A 176 12.33 -9.80 1.44
CA MET A 176 12.38 -9.89 2.91
C MET A 176 11.58 -11.09 3.42
N TRP A 177 10.42 -11.35 2.83
CA TRP A 177 9.60 -12.50 3.20
C TRP A 177 10.30 -13.81 2.89
N GLU A 178 10.86 -13.94 1.69
CA GLU A 178 11.62 -15.14 1.26
C GLU A 178 12.77 -15.48 2.22
N GLN A 179 13.50 -14.47 2.71
CA GLN A 179 14.56 -14.65 3.71
C GLN A 179 14.01 -15.11 5.08
N LEU A 180 12.81 -14.69 5.46
CA LEU A 180 12.20 -15.06 6.74
C LEU A 180 11.42 -16.38 6.69
N SER A 181 10.76 -16.67 5.57
CA SER A 181 9.90 -17.83 5.38
C SER A 181 9.70 -18.10 3.88
N PRO A 182 10.54 -18.94 3.25
CA PRO A 182 10.57 -19.13 1.79
C PRO A 182 9.30 -19.75 1.21
N ASN A 183 8.46 -20.35 2.04
CA ASN A 183 7.27 -21.08 1.56
C ASN A 183 6.04 -20.16 1.33
N PHE A 184 6.08 -18.90 1.73
CA PHE A 184 4.97 -17.94 1.61
C PHE A 184 3.59 -18.44 2.10
N GLN A 185 3.59 -19.45 2.97
CA GLN A 185 2.34 -20.03 3.50
C GLN A 185 1.73 -19.19 4.62
N HIS A 186 2.59 -18.59 5.43
CA HIS A 186 2.18 -17.76 6.57
C HIS A 186 3.03 -16.50 6.61
N CYS A 187 2.38 -15.38 6.96
CA CYS A 187 3.10 -14.13 7.14
C CYS A 187 4.13 -14.27 8.27
N PRO A 188 5.43 -14.01 8.01
CA PRO A 188 6.47 -14.20 9.01
C PRO A 188 6.50 -13.13 10.09
N VAL A 189 5.65 -12.10 10.00
CA VAL A 189 5.49 -11.03 10.98
C VAL A 189 4.04 -10.98 11.46
N ALA A 190 3.81 -10.32 12.60
CA ALA A 190 2.47 -10.22 13.17
C ALA A 190 1.52 -9.46 12.22
N LEU A 191 0.33 -10.04 12.03
CA LEU A 191 -0.80 -9.38 11.39
C LEU A 191 -1.44 -8.44 12.41
N GLY A 192 -1.74 -7.23 11.96
CA GLY A 192 -2.59 -6.27 12.63
C GLY A 192 -3.89 -6.08 11.86
N ASP A 193 -4.67 -5.11 12.31
CA ASP A 193 -5.94 -4.73 11.71
C ASP A 193 -5.80 -3.45 10.90
N GLY A 194 -6.17 -3.52 9.64
CA GLY A 194 -6.39 -2.38 8.76
C GLY A 194 -7.88 -2.07 8.62
N VAL A 195 -8.18 -0.91 8.06
CA VAL A 195 -9.55 -0.45 7.81
C VAL A 195 -9.65 0.04 6.38
N ILE A 196 -10.64 -0.46 5.64
CA ILE A 196 -10.99 0.02 4.30
C ILE A 196 -12.49 0.21 4.18
N PRO A 197 -12.98 0.95 3.17
CA PRO A 197 -14.41 1.08 2.97
C PRO A 197 -15.08 -0.29 2.80
N PHE A 198 -16.23 -0.44 3.43
CA PHE A 198 -17.10 -1.57 3.13
C PHE A 198 -17.75 -1.33 1.76
N ASN A 199 -17.58 -2.29 0.87
CA ASN A 199 -18.24 -2.29 -0.42
C ASN A 199 -19.15 -3.51 -0.49
N PRO A 200 -20.48 -3.32 -0.48
CA PRO A 200 -21.43 -4.44 -0.51
C PRO A 200 -21.61 -5.09 -1.90
N TYR A 201 -20.95 -4.56 -2.95
CA TYR A 201 -21.11 -5.01 -4.34
C TYR A 201 -19.79 -5.42 -4.99
#